data_8223f86a6f526dbb8589e16a8e672aef
#
_entry.id   8223f86a6f526dbb8589e16a8e672aef
#
_cell.length_a   1.000
_cell.length_b   1.000
_cell.length_c   1.000
_cell.angle_alpha   90.00
_cell.angle_beta   90.00
_cell.angle_gamma   90.00
#
_symmetry.space_group_name_H-M   'P 1'
#
loop_
_entity.id
_entity.type
_entity.pdbx_description
1 polymer ?
#
loop_
_entity_poly.entity_id
_entity_poly.type
_entity_poly.pdbx_seq_one_letter_code
_entity_poly.pdbx_strand_id
1 'polypeptide(L)'
;AAYFGMGAYVAGILAVRGWGEPLSGLLAAGVAGAILGYATSFLVVRGSDLARLMVTLGIGLMLYEAANQLSSLTGGADGLSGVTMWKILGVFSFDLSGSTAYVYSLVVLFLLFAVARRIVSSPFGLGLRGIRENVKRMPAIGAPVATRLVAVYTVSAAMAGVAGGLLAQTTQFVGLDVFGFPRSADLMIMLVLGGTGRLYGGLVGTAVFMIAHHWLSDLNPIYWQFWLGLLLVVVVLYGRGGLLGALD
;
A
#
# COMPACT_ATOMS: atom_id res chain seq x y z
N ALA A 1 -2.03 -1.68 5.47
CA ALA A 1 -2.98 -2.74 5.09
C ALA A 1 -4.42 -2.22 4.90
N ALA A 2 -5.00 -1.41 5.81
CA ALA A 2 -6.42 -0.99 5.77
C ALA A 2 -6.87 -0.42 4.41
N TYR A 3 -6.17 0.58 3.87
CA TYR A 3 -6.51 1.21 2.58
C TYR A 3 -6.27 0.28 1.40
N PHE A 4 -5.25 -0.54 1.48
CA PHE A 4 -4.94 -1.58 0.51
C PHE A 4 -6.04 -2.63 0.46
N GLY A 5 -6.45 -3.16 1.61
CA GLY A 5 -7.54 -4.12 1.71
C GLY A 5 -8.87 -3.56 1.23
N MET A 6 -9.19 -2.29 1.60
CA MET A 6 -10.40 -1.63 1.11
C MET A 6 -10.44 -1.55 -0.42
N GLY A 7 -9.31 -1.19 -1.04
CA GLY A 7 -9.20 -1.16 -2.51
C GLY A 7 -9.34 -2.55 -3.13
N ALA A 8 -8.73 -3.58 -2.53
CA ALA A 8 -8.82 -4.95 -3.00
C ALA A 8 -10.27 -5.47 -2.98
N TYR A 9 -10.98 -5.27 -1.87
CA TYR A 9 -12.38 -5.69 -1.76
C TYR A 9 -13.30 -4.92 -2.70
N VAL A 10 -13.12 -3.60 -2.84
CA VAL A 10 -13.96 -2.81 -3.77
C VAL A 10 -13.79 -3.28 -5.20
N ALA A 11 -12.54 -3.47 -5.68
CA ALA A 11 -12.29 -4.00 -7.02
C ALA A 11 -12.83 -5.43 -7.19
N GLY A 12 -12.63 -6.30 -6.19
CA GLY A 12 -13.10 -7.67 -6.20
C GLY A 12 -14.64 -7.76 -6.22
N ILE A 13 -15.33 -7.01 -5.36
CA ILE A 13 -16.80 -6.99 -5.33
C ILE A 13 -17.39 -6.49 -6.65
N LEU A 14 -16.81 -5.47 -7.26
CA LEU A 14 -17.25 -4.98 -8.58
C LEU A 14 -17.14 -6.07 -9.63
N ALA A 15 -16.01 -6.78 -9.65
CA ALA A 15 -15.77 -7.85 -10.59
C ALA A 15 -16.72 -9.05 -10.40
N VAL A 16 -16.99 -9.46 -9.16
CA VAL A 16 -17.95 -10.53 -8.84
C VAL A 16 -19.38 -10.13 -9.23
N ARG A 17 -19.74 -8.85 -9.13
CA ARG A 17 -21.05 -8.33 -9.57
C ARG A 17 -21.19 -8.17 -11.09
N GLY A 18 -20.23 -8.65 -11.86
CA GLY A 18 -20.29 -8.61 -13.32
C GLY A 18 -19.68 -7.36 -13.96
N TRP A 19 -19.04 -6.48 -13.16
CA TRP A 19 -18.28 -5.33 -13.68
C TRP A 19 -16.78 -5.64 -13.64
N GLY A 20 -16.36 -6.52 -14.53
CA GLY A 20 -14.98 -7.02 -14.58
C GLY A 20 -13.99 -6.12 -15.34
N GLU A 21 -14.32 -4.87 -15.64
CA GLU A 21 -13.42 -3.96 -16.35
C GLU A 21 -12.24 -3.54 -15.46
N PRO A 22 -10.98 -3.85 -15.83
CA PRO A 22 -9.83 -3.64 -14.96
C PRO A 22 -9.56 -2.18 -14.62
N LEU A 23 -9.66 -1.26 -15.60
CA LEU A 23 -9.32 0.15 -15.39
C LEU A 23 -10.32 0.86 -14.48
N SER A 24 -11.63 0.65 -14.69
CA SER A 24 -12.66 1.22 -13.82
C SER A 24 -12.60 0.62 -12.41
N GLY A 25 -12.28 -0.68 -12.30
CA GLY A 25 -12.03 -1.36 -11.02
C GLY A 25 -10.88 -0.73 -10.24
N LEU A 26 -9.75 -0.40 -10.90
CA LEU A 26 -8.64 0.31 -10.25
C LEU A 26 -9.01 1.72 -9.82
N LEU A 27 -9.73 2.47 -10.66
CA LEU A 27 -10.19 3.80 -10.29
C LEU A 27 -11.14 3.76 -9.08
N ALA A 28 -12.08 2.83 -9.07
CA ALA A 28 -12.99 2.64 -7.94
C ALA A 28 -12.24 2.27 -6.66
N ALA A 29 -11.24 1.38 -6.74
CA ALA A 29 -10.36 1.01 -5.63
C ALA A 29 -9.57 2.22 -5.09
N GLY A 30 -9.04 3.05 -5.99
CA GLY A 30 -8.33 4.27 -5.63
C GLY A 30 -9.24 5.30 -4.97
N VAL A 31 -10.45 5.50 -5.50
CA VAL A 31 -11.45 6.41 -4.93
C VAL A 31 -11.90 5.92 -3.55
N ALA A 32 -12.18 4.63 -3.39
CA ALA A 32 -12.54 4.05 -2.10
C ALA A 32 -11.42 4.22 -1.05
N GLY A 33 -10.17 3.96 -1.45
CA GLY A 33 -9.00 4.23 -0.62
C GLY A 33 -8.87 5.73 -0.25
N ALA A 34 -9.12 6.64 -1.21
CA ALA A 34 -9.10 8.07 -0.96
C ALA A 34 -10.19 8.52 0.02
N ILE A 35 -11.42 8.06 -0.15
CA ILE A 35 -12.55 8.39 0.73
C ILE A 35 -12.26 7.93 2.15
N LEU A 36 -11.84 6.67 2.32
CA LEU A 36 -11.48 6.12 3.62
C LEU A 36 -10.28 6.88 4.22
N GLY A 37 -9.26 7.17 3.41
CA GLY A 37 -8.10 7.94 3.83
C GLY A 37 -8.45 9.36 4.26
N TYR A 38 -9.31 10.04 3.52
CA TYR A 38 -9.81 11.37 3.89
C TYR A 38 -10.59 11.34 5.21
N ALA A 39 -11.55 10.42 5.36
CA ALA A 39 -12.35 10.29 6.56
C ALA A 39 -11.49 10.03 7.81
N THR A 40 -10.49 9.15 7.69
CA THR A 40 -9.61 8.77 8.80
C THR A 40 -8.48 9.78 9.05
N SER A 41 -8.14 10.62 8.07
CA SER A 41 -7.05 11.60 8.18
C SER A 41 -7.25 12.58 9.32
N PHE A 42 -8.48 12.99 9.61
CA PHE A 42 -8.80 13.93 10.70
C PHE A 42 -8.46 13.35 12.08
N LEU A 43 -8.63 12.03 12.24
CA LEU A 43 -8.28 11.31 13.48
C LEU A 43 -6.77 11.14 13.59
N VAL A 44 -6.11 10.74 12.49
CA VAL A 44 -4.68 10.43 12.47
C VAL A 44 -3.81 11.70 12.55
N VAL A 45 -4.17 12.77 11.85
CA VAL A 45 -3.34 14.00 11.77
C VAL A 45 -3.33 14.76 13.10
N ARG A 46 -4.42 14.71 13.87
CA ARG A 46 -4.56 15.45 15.15
C ARG A 46 -4.02 14.71 16.36
N GLY A 47 -3.75 13.41 16.28
CA GLY A 47 -3.30 12.59 17.41
C GLY A 47 -1.82 12.77 17.75
N SER A 48 -1.44 12.47 18.99
CA SER A 48 -0.05 12.21 19.37
C SER A 48 0.46 10.94 18.67
N ASP A 49 1.76 10.68 18.66
CA ASP A 49 2.33 9.54 17.93
C ASP A 49 1.76 8.20 18.40
N LEU A 50 1.58 8.02 19.72
CA LEU A 50 0.93 6.82 20.28
C LEU A 50 -0.55 6.73 19.88
N ALA A 51 -1.29 7.84 19.93
CA ALA A 51 -2.69 7.87 19.51
C ALA A 51 -2.84 7.54 18.01
N ARG A 52 -1.93 8.02 17.16
CA ARG A 52 -1.91 7.69 15.74
C ARG A 52 -1.75 6.19 15.50
N LEU A 53 -0.82 5.54 16.23
CA LEU A 53 -0.62 4.09 16.13
C LEU A 53 -1.88 3.33 16.55
N MET A 54 -2.48 3.70 17.68
CA MET A 54 -3.70 3.05 18.18
C MET A 54 -4.88 3.23 17.21
N VAL A 55 -5.09 4.45 16.68
CA VAL A 55 -6.17 4.74 15.74
C VAL A 55 -5.98 3.97 14.43
N THR A 56 -4.76 3.93 13.88
CA THR A 56 -4.51 3.21 12.63
C THR A 56 -4.66 1.70 12.77
N LEU A 57 -4.24 1.13 13.91
CA LEU A 57 -4.48 -0.28 14.23
C LEU A 57 -5.98 -0.55 14.42
N GLY A 58 -6.69 0.30 15.15
CA GLY A 58 -8.13 0.18 15.37
C GLY A 58 -8.93 0.22 14.06
N ILE A 59 -8.59 1.15 13.14
CA ILE A 59 -9.20 1.20 11.81
C ILE A 59 -8.95 -0.10 11.03
N GLY A 60 -7.73 -0.63 11.08
CA GLY A 60 -7.39 -1.90 10.43
C GLY A 60 -8.22 -3.06 10.97
N LEU A 61 -8.34 -3.18 12.28
CA LEU A 61 -9.15 -4.22 12.94
C LEU A 61 -10.64 -4.05 12.67
N MET A 62 -11.16 -2.82 12.68
CA MET A 62 -12.57 -2.56 12.33
C MET A 62 -12.90 -3.00 10.90
N LEU A 63 -12.03 -2.71 9.94
CA LEU A 63 -12.22 -3.11 8.54
C LEU A 63 -12.09 -4.62 8.37
N TYR A 64 -11.13 -5.25 9.06
CA TYR A 64 -10.98 -6.70 9.09
C TYR A 64 -12.25 -7.36 9.59
N GLU A 65 -12.76 -6.93 10.75
CA GLU A 65 -13.96 -7.49 11.35
C GLU A 65 -15.21 -7.18 10.53
N ALA A 66 -15.34 -5.99 9.96
CA ALA A 66 -16.42 -5.65 9.05
C ALA A 66 -16.42 -6.55 7.80
N ALA A 67 -15.24 -6.81 7.22
CA ALA A 67 -15.13 -7.72 6.09
C ALA A 67 -15.45 -9.17 6.48
N ASN A 68 -15.07 -9.61 7.68
CA ASN A 68 -15.38 -10.93 8.18
C ASN A 68 -16.87 -11.15 8.43
N GLN A 69 -17.56 -10.16 9.00
CA GLN A 69 -18.99 -10.27 9.33
C GLN A 69 -19.91 -10.09 8.12
N LEU A 70 -19.53 -9.29 7.14
CA LEU A 70 -20.28 -9.06 5.90
C LEU A 70 -20.07 -10.18 4.87
N SER A 71 -20.12 -11.44 5.31
CA SER A 71 -19.84 -12.62 4.48
C SER A 71 -20.63 -12.69 3.17
N SER A 72 -21.84 -12.13 3.13
CA SER A 72 -22.65 -12.05 1.92
C SER A 72 -22.06 -11.17 0.81
N LEU A 73 -21.18 -10.22 1.16
CA LEU A 73 -20.55 -9.29 0.22
C LEU A 73 -19.07 -9.60 -0.01
N THR A 74 -18.39 -10.02 1.03
CA THR A 74 -16.93 -10.16 1.08
C THR A 74 -16.47 -11.62 1.01
N GLY A 75 -17.38 -12.57 1.13
CA GLY A 75 -17.06 -13.99 1.30
C GLY A 75 -16.62 -14.35 2.73
N GLY A 76 -16.51 -13.37 3.65
CA GLY A 76 -16.12 -13.61 5.05
C GLY A 76 -14.78 -14.32 5.19
N ALA A 77 -14.71 -15.32 6.06
CA ALA A 77 -13.49 -16.08 6.34
C ALA A 77 -12.93 -16.85 5.12
N ASP A 78 -13.82 -17.26 4.20
CA ASP A 78 -13.43 -18.00 2.99
C ASP A 78 -12.83 -17.06 1.91
N GLY A 79 -12.97 -15.76 2.09
CA GLY A 79 -12.54 -14.76 1.12
C GLY A 79 -13.45 -14.64 -0.09
N LEU A 80 -13.20 -13.61 -0.89
CA LEU A 80 -13.94 -13.31 -2.11
C LEU A 80 -13.32 -14.09 -3.28
N SER A 81 -14.03 -15.14 -3.69
CA SER A 81 -13.69 -15.99 -4.86
C SER A 81 -14.60 -15.64 -6.05
N GLY A 82 -14.21 -16.12 -7.25
CA GLY A 82 -15.00 -15.87 -8.46
C GLY A 82 -14.81 -14.48 -9.08
N VAL A 83 -13.72 -13.82 -8.75
CA VAL A 83 -13.33 -12.55 -9.37
C VAL A 83 -12.97 -12.80 -10.83
N THR A 84 -13.85 -12.43 -11.75
CA THR A 84 -13.63 -12.58 -13.19
C THR A 84 -13.29 -11.23 -13.81
N MET A 85 -12.16 -11.17 -14.50
CA MET A 85 -11.73 -9.95 -15.19
C MET A 85 -12.05 -10.02 -16.69
N TRP A 86 -12.57 -8.91 -17.20
CA TRP A 86 -12.73 -8.74 -18.63
C TRP A 86 -11.36 -8.48 -19.29
N LYS A 87 -11.35 -8.57 -20.61
CA LYS A 87 -10.16 -8.23 -21.39
C LYS A 87 -9.79 -6.76 -21.19
N ILE A 88 -8.54 -6.48 -20.88
CA ILE A 88 -8.03 -5.10 -20.78
C ILE A 88 -8.19 -4.44 -22.15
N LEU A 89 -8.91 -3.31 -22.22
CA LEU A 89 -9.23 -2.59 -23.46
C LEU A 89 -9.85 -3.49 -24.57
N GLY A 90 -10.46 -4.62 -24.21
CA GLY A 90 -11.09 -5.54 -25.15
C GLY A 90 -10.11 -6.45 -25.90
N VAL A 91 -8.79 -6.29 -25.74
CA VAL A 91 -7.75 -6.98 -26.52
C VAL A 91 -6.97 -8.00 -25.68
N PHE A 92 -6.52 -7.62 -24.48
CA PHE A 92 -5.64 -8.44 -23.65
C PHE A 92 -6.42 -9.23 -22.60
N SER A 93 -6.45 -10.56 -22.75
CA SER A 93 -7.02 -11.46 -21.71
C SER A 93 -6.01 -11.71 -20.60
N PHE A 94 -6.50 -11.88 -19.38
CA PHE A 94 -5.68 -12.38 -18.28
C PHE A 94 -5.39 -13.87 -18.49
N ASP A 95 -4.23 -14.17 -19.05
CA ASP A 95 -3.78 -15.52 -19.34
C ASP A 95 -3.28 -16.24 -18.09
N LEU A 96 -3.43 -17.57 -18.07
CA LEU A 96 -2.85 -18.47 -17.07
C LEU A 96 -1.31 -18.36 -16.99
N SER A 97 -0.66 -17.90 -18.06
CA SER A 97 0.78 -17.63 -18.09
C SER A 97 1.20 -16.43 -17.23
N GLY A 98 0.26 -15.58 -16.81
CA GLY A 98 0.51 -14.40 -15.98
C GLY A 98 1.24 -13.25 -16.70
N SER A 99 1.61 -13.39 -17.95
CA SER A 99 2.37 -12.36 -18.69
C SER A 99 1.61 -11.04 -18.82
N THR A 100 0.32 -11.10 -19.12
CA THR A 100 -0.55 -9.93 -19.21
C THR A 100 -0.70 -9.25 -17.85
N ALA A 101 -0.91 -10.03 -16.78
CA ALA A 101 -0.99 -9.51 -15.41
C ALA A 101 0.31 -8.81 -14.98
N TYR A 102 1.46 -9.39 -15.35
CA TYR A 102 2.77 -8.82 -15.07
C TYR A 102 2.96 -7.46 -15.76
N VAL A 103 2.76 -7.40 -17.09
CA VAL A 103 2.90 -6.15 -17.85
C VAL A 103 1.93 -5.09 -17.37
N TYR A 104 0.69 -5.46 -17.08
CA TYR A 104 -0.33 -4.57 -16.53
C TYR A 104 0.09 -3.99 -15.17
N SER A 105 0.54 -4.83 -14.25
CA SER A 105 1.02 -4.41 -12.95
C SER A 105 2.21 -3.47 -13.06
N LEU A 106 3.14 -3.75 -13.98
CA LEU A 106 4.31 -2.94 -14.23
C LEU A 106 3.93 -1.56 -14.79
N VAL A 107 3.00 -1.49 -15.73
CA VAL A 107 2.48 -0.21 -16.26
C VAL A 107 1.83 0.61 -15.14
N VAL A 108 0.95 0.01 -14.34
CA VAL A 108 0.30 0.69 -13.21
C VAL A 108 1.34 1.16 -12.19
N LEU A 109 2.36 0.35 -11.89
CA LEU A 109 3.46 0.74 -11.00
C LEU A 109 4.19 1.99 -11.53
N PHE A 110 4.56 2.00 -12.82
CA PHE A 110 5.25 3.16 -13.40
C PHE A 110 4.37 4.41 -13.43
N LEU A 111 3.08 4.29 -13.71
CA LEU A 111 2.13 5.41 -13.65
C LEU A 111 2.02 5.96 -12.24
N LEU A 112 1.82 5.12 -11.23
CA LEU A 112 1.75 5.56 -9.83
C LEU A 112 3.08 6.17 -9.37
N PHE A 113 4.20 5.59 -9.78
CA PHE A 113 5.52 6.13 -9.48
C PHE A 113 5.74 7.51 -10.12
N ALA A 114 5.32 7.71 -11.37
CA ALA A 114 5.41 9.00 -12.06
C ALA A 114 4.54 10.05 -11.35
N VAL A 115 3.32 9.69 -10.93
CA VAL A 115 2.44 10.55 -10.13
C VAL A 115 3.09 10.91 -8.81
N ALA A 116 3.61 9.93 -8.07
CA ALA A 116 4.29 10.15 -6.80
C ALA A 116 5.51 11.06 -6.96
N ARG A 117 6.33 10.83 -7.99
CA ARG A 117 7.50 11.67 -8.31
C ARG A 117 7.08 13.12 -8.60
N ARG A 118 6.02 13.31 -9.39
CA ARG A 118 5.50 14.64 -9.71
C ARG A 118 5.00 15.36 -8.47
N ILE A 119 4.32 14.68 -7.55
CA ILE A 119 3.85 15.24 -6.27
C ILE A 119 5.03 15.65 -5.40
N VAL A 120 6.03 14.78 -5.23
CA VAL A 120 7.20 15.02 -4.38
C VAL A 120 8.09 16.14 -4.92
N SER A 121 8.18 16.33 -6.24
CA SER A 121 8.95 17.41 -6.87
C SER A 121 8.17 18.73 -7.01
N SER A 122 6.89 18.76 -6.68
CA SER A 122 6.04 19.95 -6.75
C SER A 122 6.26 20.90 -5.55
N PRO A 123 5.79 22.16 -5.60
CA PRO A 123 5.76 23.06 -4.44
C PRO A 123 5.02 22.48 -3.23
N PHE A 124 4.02 21.63 -3.48
CA PHE A 124 3.34 20.88 -2.43
C PHE A 124 4.30 19.92 -1.71
N GLY A 125 5.11 19.15 -2.45
CA GLY A 125 6.13 18.23 -1.90
C GLY A 125 7.23 18.96 -1.14
N LEU A 126 7.69 20.13 -1.62
CA LEU A 126 8.62 20.99 -0.88
C LEU A 126 8.05 21.43 0.46
N GLY A 127 6.77 21.81 0.48
CA GLY A 127 6.10 22.15 1.73
C GLY A 127 5.99 20.97 2.71
N LEU A 128 5.83 19.74 2.23
CA LEU A 128 5.83 18.54 3.09
C LEU A 128 7.22 18.25 3.66
N ARG A 129 8.29 18.50 2.90
CA ARG A 129 9.67 18.40 3.43
C ARG A 129 9.92 19.40 4.55
N GLY A 130 9.49 20.66 4.38
CA GLY A 130 9.55 21.67 5.44
C GLY A 130 8.78 21.26 6.69
N ILE A 131 7.58 20.67 6.54
CA ILE A 131 6.80 20.13 7.68
C ILE A 131 7.56 19.00 8.38
N ARG A 132 8.21 18.10 7.63
CA ARG A 132 9.01 17.01 8.18
C ARG A 132 10.21 17.51 8.99
N GLU A 133 10.86 18.59 8.52
CA GLU A 133 12.01 19.18 9.21
C GLU A 133 11.58 19.91 10.49
N ASN A 134 10.53 20.72 10.43
CA ASN A 134 10.05 21.45 11.60
C ASN A 134 8.57 21.80 11.52
N VAL A 135 7.74 20.95 12.12
CA VAL A 135 6.28 21.12 12.17
C VAL A 135 5.86 22.44 12.86
N LYS A 136 6.63 22.91 13.87
CA LYS A 136 6.29 24.11 14.64
C LYS A 136 6.60 25.41 13.89
N ARG A 137 7.60 25.42 13.02
CA ARG A 137 8.00 26.63 12.25
C ARG A 137 7.11 26.87 11.03
N MET A 138 6.57 25.82 10.44
CA MET A 138 5.77 25.94 9.21
C MET A 138 4.53 26.82 9.34
N PRO A 139 3.74 26.79 10.43
CA PRO A 139 2.64 27.73 10.62
C PRO A 139 3.09 29.19 10.72
N ALA A 140 4.27 29.46 11.28
CA ALA A 140 4.79 30.82 11.41
C ALA A 140 5.08 31.50 10.05
N ILE A 141 5.34 30.70 9.00
CA ILE A 141 5.50 31.19 7.62
C ILE A 141 4.21 31.08 6.80
N GLY A 142 3.05 30.88 7.45
CA GLY A 142 1.74 30.85 6.82
C GLY A 142 1.38 29.52 6.12
N ALA A 143 2.14 28.45 6.32
CA ALA A 143 1.84 27.16 5.69
C ALA A 143 0.72 26.40 6.43
N PRO A 144 -0.37 25.97 5.74
CA PRO A 144 -1.47 25.23 6.36
C PRO A 144 -1.07 23.76 6.56
N VAL A 145 -0.40 23.46 7.68
CA VAL A 145 0.17 22.14 7.97
C VAL A 145 -0.89 21.05 7.97
N ALA A 146 -2.00 21.23 8.70
CA ALA A 146 -3.04 20.22 8.81
C ALA A 146 -3.64 19.86 7.44
N THR A 147 -3.97 20.86 6.62
CA THR A 147 -4.54 20.62 5.28
C THR A 147 -3.58 19.88 4.38
N ARG A 148 -2.29 20.21 4.43
CA ARG A 148 -1.25 19.49 3.64
C ARG A 148 -1.08 18.04 4.09
N LEU A 149 -1.12 17.79 5.39
CA LEU A 149 -1.04 16.43 5.94
C LEU A 149 -2.28 15.60 5.57
N VAL A 150 -3.48 16.17 5.66
CA VAL A 150 -4.72 15.52 5.21
C VAL A 150 -4.64 15.18 3.72
N ALA A 151 -4.21 16.12 2.89
CA ALA A 151 -4.12 15.92 1.44
C ALA A 151 -3.12 14.80 1.08
N VAL A 152 -1.90 14.82 1.65
CA VAL A 152 -0.92 13.76 1.35
C VAL A 152 -1.36 12.40 1.87
N TYR A 153 -2.01 12.35 3.02
CA TYR A 153 -2.56 11.12 3.58
C TYR A 153 -3.63 10.51 2.68
N THR A 154 -4.56 11.35 2.19
CA THR A 154 -5.61 10.95 1.25
C THR A 154 -5.04 10.41 -0.06
N VAL A 155 -4.05 11.12 -0.65
CA VAL A 155 -3.39 10.67 -1.88
C VAL A 155 -2.64 9.34 -1.65
N SER A 156 -1.94 9.21 -0.53
CA SER A 156 -1.24 7.97 -0.18
C SER A 156 -2.21 6.79 0.00
N ALA A 157 -3.36 7.04 0.64
CA ALA A 157 -4.41 6.05 0.80
C ALA A 157 -5.05 5.66 -0.55
N ALA A 158 -5.23 6.62 -1.47
CA ALA A 158 -5.69 6.36 -2.83
C ALA A 158 -4.73 5.42 -3.58
N MET A 159 -3.42 5.72 -3.52
CA MET A 159 -2.39 4.88 -4.15
C MET A 159 -2.35 3.47 -3.55
N ALA A 160 -2.51 3.36 -2.22
CA ALA A 160 -2.62 2.07 -1.55
C ALA A 160 -3.88 1.30 -1.98
N GLY A 161 -5.01 2.00 -2.16
CA GLY A 161 -6.25 1.43 -2.69
C GLY A 161 -6.08 0.88 -4.12
N VAL A 162 -5.43 1.64 -5.00
CA VAL A 162 -5.10 1.16 -6.36
C VAL A 162 -4.22 -0.09 -6.31
N ALA A 163 -3.20 -0.12 -5.44
CA ALA A 163 -2.35 -1.29 -5.29
C ALA A 163 -3.13 -2.52 -4.79
N GLY A 164 -4.10 -2.32 -3.87
CA GLY A 164 -5.01 -3.37 -3.43
C GLY A 164 -5.92 -3.87 -4.55
N GLY A 165 -6.51 -2.95 -5.33
CA GLY A 165 -7.31 -3.29 -6.50
C GLY A 165 -6.52 -4.10 -7.53
N LEU A 166 -5.24 -3.75 -7.74
CA LEU A 166 -4.34 -4.49 -8.61
C LEU A 166 -4.09 -5.92 -8.11
N LEU A 167 -3.90 -6.10 -6.79
CA LEU A 167 -3.81 -7.44 -6.20
C LEU A 167 -5.06 -8.27 -6.53
N ALA A 168 -6.26 -7.74 -6.24
CA ALA A 168 -7.51 -8.45 -6.49
C ALA A 168 -7.67 -8.87 -7.96
N GLN A 169 -7.24 -8.03 -8.89
CA GLN A 169 -7.31 -8.30 -10.33
C GLN A 169 -6.31 -9.35 -10.80
N THR A 170 -5.10 -9.35 -10.23
CA THR A 170 -4.03 -10.27 -10.63
C THR A 170 -4.15 -11.64 -9.99
N THR A 171 -4.57 -11.71 -8.72
CA THR A 171 -4.76 -12.97 -7.99
C THR A 171 -6.14 -13.59 -8.20
N GLN A 172 -7.12 -12.80 -8.69
CA GLN A 172 -8.53 -13.19 -8.84
C GLN A 172 -9.14 -13.74 -7.54
N PHE A 173 -8.55 -13.36 -6.41
CA PHE A 173 -8.96 -13.75 -5.08
C PHE A 173 -8.62 -12.66 -4.07
N VAL A 174 -9.49 -12.43 -3.09
CA VAL A 174 -9.25 -11.48 -2.00
C VAL A 174 -9.59 -12.15 -0.67
N GLY A 175 -8.56 -12.46 0.13
CA GLY A 175 -8.74 -12.99 1.48
C GLY A 175 -8.73 -11.88 2.54
N LEU A 176 -9.11 -12.23 3.77
CA LEU A 176 -9.07 -11.32 4.92
C LEU A 176 -7.63 -10.91 5.31
N ASP A 177 -6.62 -11.67 4.87
CA ASP A 177 -5.20 -11.43 5.11
C ASP A 177 -4.73 -10.05 4.59
N VAL A 178 -5.43 -9.49 3.58
CA VAL A 178 -5.10 -8.15 3.04
C VAL A 178 -5.27 -7.03 4.06
N PHE A 179 -6.10 -7.21 5.09
CA PHE A 179 -6.25 -6.30 6.23
C PHE A 179 -5.31 -6.64 7.38
N GLY A 180 -4.67 -7.81 7.34
CA GLY A 180 -3.86 -8.34 8.42
C GLY A 180 -2.70 -7.44 8.82
N PHE A 181 -2.38 -7.45 10.12
CA PHE A 181 -1.20 -6.75 10.65
C PHE A 181 0.12 -7.24 10.00
N PRO A 182 0.33 -8.54 9.72
CA PRO A 182 1.54 -9.01 9.05
C PRO A 182 1.78 -8.30 7.72
N ARG A 183 0.74 -8.06 6.92
CA ARG A 183 0.86 -7.32 5.65
C ARG A 183 1.39 -5.89 5.84
N SER A 184 0.94 -5.20 6.91
CA SER A 184 1.47 -3.87 7.25
C SER A 184 2.93 -3.92 7.69
N ALA A 185 3.29 -4.95 8.45
CA ALA A 185 4.66 -5.17 8.91
C ALA A 185 5.60 -5.42 7.72
N ASP A 186 5.24 -6.29 6.78
CA ASP A 186 6.01 -6.56 5.56
C ASP A 186 6.27 -5.29 4.74
N LEU A 187 5.22 -4.47 4.52
CA LEU A 187 5.35 -3.20 3.80
C LEU A 187 6.29 -2.22 4.54
N MET A 188 6.24 -2.20 5.87
CA MET A 188 7.15 -1.39 6.67
C MET A 188 8.60 -1.89 6.57
N ILE A 189 8.81 -3.20 6.60
CA ILE A 189 10.12 -3.82 6.42
C ILE A 189 10.69 -3.46 5.04
N MET A 190 9.91 -3.61 3.98
CA MET A 190 10.31 -3.22 2.62
C MET A 190 10.74 -1.75 2.55
N LEU A 191 9.98 -0.86 3.18
CA LEU A 191 10.28 0.56 3.19
C LEU A 191 11.56 0.89 3.98
N VAL A 192 11.74 0.27 5.14
CA VAL A 192 12.93 0.47 6.00
C VAL A 192 14.18 -0.08 5.33
N LEU A 193 14.11 -1.28 4.72
CA LEU A 193 15.22 -1.87 3.96
C LEU A 193 15.68 -0.96 2.82
N GLY A 194 14.74 -0.38 2.07
CA GLY A 194 15.08 0.50 0.97
C GLY A 194 15.54 1.91 1.38
N GLY A 195 15.08 2.38 2.54
CA GLY A 195 15.37 3.72 3.06
C GLY A 195 14.19 4.69 2.97
N THR A 196 13.72 5.16 4.13
CA THR A 196 12.51 5.99 4.30
C THR A 196 12.61 7.41 3.76
N GLY A 197 13.78 7.85 3.33
CA GLY A 197 14.03 9.23 2.87
C GLY A 197 13.90 9.45 1.37
N ARG A 198 13.83 8.39 0.57
CA ARG A 198 13.93 8.43 -0.89
C ARG A 198 12.76 7.71 -1.56
N LEU A 199 12.26 8.32 -2.63
CA LEU A 199 11.14 7.74 -3.38
C LEU A 199 11.49 6.36 -3.99
N TYR A 200 12.74 6.20 -4.46
CA TYR A 200 13.24 4.93 -5.00
C TYR A 200 13.48 3.87 -3.92
N GLY A 201 13.54 4.28 -2.64
CA GLY A 201 13.74 3.37 -1.51
C GLY A 201 12.71 2.25 -1.47
N GLY A 202 11.45 2.59 -1.65
CA GLY A 202 10.38 1.59 -1.69
C GLY A 202 10.57 0.52 -2.77
N LEU A 203 11.00 0.90 -3.98
CA LEU A 203 11.25 -0.04 -5.08
C LEU A 203 12.44 -0.97 -4.79
N VAL A 204 13.56 -0.39 -4.35
CA VAL A 204 14.76 -1.16 -4.01
C VAL A 204 14.50 -2.07 -2.82
N GLY A 205 13.86 -1.55 -1.78
CA GLY A 205 13.53 -2.33 -0.58
C GLY A 205 12.59 -3.51 -0.89
N THR A 206 11.58 -3.30 -1.73
CA THR A 206 10.69 -4.37 -2.17
C THR A 206 11.44 -5.43 -2.97
N ALA A 207 12.31 -5.03 -3.91
CA ALA A 207 13.11 -5.97 -4.69
C ALA A 207 14.02 -6.83 -3.80
N VAL A 208 14.75 -6.19 -2.88
CA VAL A 208 15.63 -6.90 -1.94
C VAL A 208 14.84 -7.81 -1.00
N PHE A 209 13.71 -7.32 -0.47
CA PHE A 209 12.84 -8.12 0.39
C PHE A 209 12.32 -9.36 -0.33
N MET A 210 11.83 -9.23 -1.57
CA MET A 210 11.29 -10.34 -2.35
C MET A 210 12.37 -11.37 -2.70
N ILE A 211 13.57 -10.93 -3.06
CA ILE A 211 14.71 -11.82 -3.31
C ILE A 211 15.11 -12.55 -2.03
N ALA A 212 15.25 -11.81 -0.92
CA ALA A 212 15.60 -12.39 0.36
C ALA A 212 14.53 -13.38 0.85
N HIS A 213 13.25 -13.01 0.73
CA HIS A 213 12.12 -13.87 1.08
C HIS A 213 12.15 -15.19 0.28
N HIS A 214 12.30 -15.11 -1.03
CA HIS A 214 12.35 -16.29 -1.90
C HIS A 214 13.52 -17.21 -1.52
N TRP A 215 14.72 -16.64 -1.41
CA TRP A 215 15.95 -17.39 -1.08
C TRP A 215 15.90 -18.04 0.31
N LEU A 216 15.45 -17.28 1.31
CA LEU A 216 15.36 -17.77 2.69
C LEU A 216 14.23 -18.79 2.87
N SER A 217 13.12 -18.62 2.17
CA SER A 217 12.02 -19.57 2.18
C SER A 217 12.41 -20.92 1.54
N ASP A 218 13.24 -20.90 0.49
CA ASP A 218 13.75 -22.12 -0.15
C ASP A 218 14.78 -22.86 0.74
N LEU A 219 15.64 -22.10 1.44
CA LEU A 219 16.66 -22.69 2.31
C LEU A 219 16.08 -23.25 3.61
N ASN A 220 15.14 -22.52 4.24
CA ASN A 220 14.53 -22.89 5.52
C ASN A 220 13.06 -22.44 5.60
N PRO A 221 12.11 -23.25 5.14
CA PRO A 221 10.69 -22.90 5.16
C PRO A 221 10.11 -22.60 6.55
N ILE A 222 10.74 -23.14 7.62
CA ILE A 222 10.24 -22.96 8.99
C ILE A 222 10.76 -21.67 9.62
N TYR A 223 12.02 -21.30 9.37
CA TYR A 223 12.70 -20.19 10.06
C TYR A 223 12.98 -18.96 9.17
N TRP A 224 12.41 -18.87 7.96
CA TRP A 224 12.66 -17.77 7.05
C TRP A 224 12.32 -16.39 7.65
N GLN A 225 11.26 -16.29 8.46
CA GLN A 225 10.86 -15.06 9.14
C GLN A 225 11.91 -14.59 10.15
N PHE A 226 12.54 -15.52 10.88
CA PHE A 226 13.64 -15.22 11.79
C PHE A 226 14.82 -14.58 11.05
N TRP A 227 15.22 -15.19 9.93
CA TRP A 227 16.32 -14.68 9.12
C TRP A 227 16.02 -13.34 8.48
N LEU A 228 14.79 -13.11 8.03
CA LEU A 228 14.33 -11.81 7.56
C LEU A 228 14.37 -10.75 8.67
N GLY A 229 13.93 -11.10 9.86
CA GLY A 229 14.03 -10.22 11.03
C GLY A 229 15.47 -9.87 11.38
N LEU A 230 16.37 -10.85 11.37
CA LEU A 230 17.80 -10.65 11.59
C LEU A 230 18.41 -9.71 10.53
N LEU A 231 18.10 -9.94 9.25
CA LEU A 231 18.53 -9.08 8.15
C LEU A 231 18.06 -7.64 8.35
N LEU A 232 16.81 -7.45 8.77
CA LEU A 232 16.29 -6.12 9.09
C LEU A 232 17.09 -5.46 10.21
N VAL A 233 17.36 -6.18 11.31
CA VAL A 233 18.14 -5.66 12.45
C VAL A 233 19.54 -5.22 11.98
N VAL A 234 20.20 -6.03 11.19
CA VAL A 234 21.52 -5.72 10.63
C VAL A 234 21.46 -4.46 9.76
N VAL A 235 20.49 -4.36 8.86
CA VAL A 235 20.34 -3.19 7.98
C VAL A 235 20.01 -1.92 8.79
N VAL A 236 19.18 -2.01 9.81
CA VAL A 236 18.84 -0.86 10.67
C VAL A 236 20.03 -0.39 11.51
N LEU A 237 20.85 -1.32 12.02
CA LEU A 237 22.01 -0.98 12.86
C LEU A 237 23.15 -0.38 12.03
N TYR A 238 23.45 -0.93 10.87
CA TYR A 238 24.60 -0.54 10.06
C TYR A 238 24.25 0.44 8.92
N GLY A 239 23.04 0.38 8.39
CA GLY A 239 22.55 1.23 7.28
C GLY A 239 21.78 2.44 7.78
N ARG A 240 22.44 3.51 8.25
CA ARG A 240 21.79 4.78 8.60
C ARG A 240 21.07 5.38 7.38
N GLY A 241 19.80 5.05 7.20
CA GLY A 241 18.98 5.50 6.06
C GLY A 241 18.63 4.41 5.05
N GLY A 242 18.77 3.12 5.41
CA GLY A 242 18.49 1.96 4.55
C GLY A 242 19.61 1.70 3.53
N LEU A 243 19.39 0.74 2.62
CA LEU A 243 20.38 0.35 1.61
C LEU A 243 20.83 1.52 0.72
N LEU A 244 19.91 2.40 0.35
CA LEU A 244 20.26 3.60 -0.45
C LEU A 244 21.00 4.68 0.36
N GLY A 245 20.83 4.70 1.68
CA GLY A 245 21.58 5.61 2.55
C GLY A 245 23.03 5.16 2.81
N ALA A 246 23.32 3.88 2.62
CA ALA A 246 24.67 3.32 2.75
C ALA A 246 25.53 3.51 1.47
N LEU A 247 24.90 3.91 0.37
CA LEU A 247 25.57 4.15 -0.94
C LEU A 247 26.01 5.61 -1.15
N ASP A 248 25.66 6.52 -0.22
CA ASP A 248 26.12 7.92 -0.16
C ASP A 248 27.17 8.08 0.94
#